data_82af9b44be46e3270159a045938df33e
#
_entry.id   82af9b44be46e3270159a045938df33e
#
_cell.length_a   1.000
_cell.length_b   1.000
_cell.length_c   1.000
_cell.angle_alpha   90.00
_cell.angle_beta   90.00
_cell.angle_gamma   90.00
#
_symmetry.space_group_name_H-M   'P 1'
#
loop_
_entity.id
_entity.type
_entity.pdbx_description
1 polymer ?
#
loop_
_entity_poly.entity_id
_entity_poly.type
_entity_poly.pdbx_seq_one_letter_code
_entity_poly.pdbx_strand_id
1 'polypeptide(L)'
;HRRSTSKRASQKMRENNAVMPDDTSANDNVSSARPEPTAFVPTPFDEVIDISDLVAERRRLQRNLWAMRIITIVLLIAAIAVACFPLALQFESDRNLAATTATTAKEVAGWPYPQAEDKLTAARAYNKKLAESGQPILGEAVDPFAAAQGGSQASGEDSASKKDKEYQSLLNTGNGVMGTIKVPKQSINLPFYHGTSEEALASGAGHLYGTSLPVGGKSTHSVITGHRGLVEALMFTRLDEVKEGDFFYIEVMGETLGY
;
A
#
# COMPACT_ATOMS: atom_id res chain seq x y z
N HIS A 1 10.24 -33.73 16.79
CA HIS A 1 10.58 -33.96 18.18
C HIS A 1 9.40 -33.62 19.09
N ARG A 2 8.41 -34.56 19.14
CA ARG A 2 7.40 -34.66 20.20
C ARG A 2 7.84 -35.79 21.10
N ARG A 3 8.05 -35.52 22.39
CA ARG A 3 7.91 -36.43 23.53
C ARG A 3 8.55 -35.81 24.76
N SER A 4 7.73 -35.54 25.75
CA SER A 4 8.14 -35.49 27.16
C SER A 4 7.39 -34.40 27.92
N THR A 5 6.15 -34.67 28.29
CA THR A 5 5.53 -34.10 29.51
C THR A 5 4.26 -34.89 29.86
N SER A 6 4.43 -36.19 30.15
CA SER A 6 3.38 -37.00 30.73
C SER A 6 4.01 -38.01 31.68
N LYS A 7 4.55 -37.54 32.80
CA LYS A 7 4.97 -38.40 33.94
C LYS A 7 5.14 -37.53 35.19
N ARG A 8 4.05 -36.98 35.70
CA ARG A 8 4.05 -36.37 37.07
C ARG A 8 2.68 -36.34 37.74
N ALA A 9 1.80 -37.26 37.42
CA ALA A 9 0.47 -37.31 38.05
C ALA A 9 0.09 -38.70 38.59
N SER A 10 1.05 -39.60 38.89
CA SER A 10 0.74 -40.97 39.35
C SER A 10 1.58 -41.42 40.56
N GLN A 11 2.00 -40.51 41.40
CA GLN A 11 2.85 -40.91 42.53
C GLN A 11 2.46 -40.21 43.86
N LYS A 12 1.18 -40.02 44.11
CA LYS A 12 0.69 -39.54 45.42
C LYS A 12 -0.56 -40.24 45.92
N MET A 13 -0.66 -41.54 45.67
CA MET A 13 -1.79 -42.34 46.13
C MET A 13 -1.36 -43.75 46.49
N ARG A 14 -0.33 -43.88 47.34
CA ARG A 14 0.03 -45.13 48.02
C ARG A 14 0.93 -44.74 49.19
N GLU A 15 0.33 -44.52 50.35
CA GLU A 15 0.95 -44.63 51.67
C GLU A 15 -0.06 -44.12 52.68
N ASN A 16 -0.86 -45.00 53.22
CA ASN A 16 -1.45 -44.98 54.53
C ASN A 16 -2.30 -46.23 54.70
N ASN A 17 -1.63 -47.32 54.87
CA ASN A 17 -2.21 -48.54 55.44
C ASN A 17 -1.12 -49.13 56.34
N ALA A 18 -1.24 -48.91 57.64
CA ALA A 18 -0.64 -49.72 58.71
C ALA A 18 -1.10 -49.17 60.06
N VAL A 19 -1.77 -49.99 60.68
CA VAL A 19 -1.56 -50.67 61.98
C VAL A 19 -2.49 -50.21 63.08
N MET A 20 -3.44 -51.03 63.41
CA MET A 20 -4.06 -51.19 64.74
C MET A 20 -3.08 -51.87 65.70
N PRO A 21 -3.10 -51.55 66.97
CA PRO A 21 -3.00 -52.58 68.02
C PRO A 21 -4.23 -52.62 68.92
N ASP A 22 -4.67 -53.81 69.11
CA ASP A 22 -5.46 -54.26 70.25
C ASP A 22 -4.76 -53.92 71.56
N ASP A 23 -5.46 -53.50 72.57
CA ASP A 23 -5.39 -54.11 73.88
C ASP A 23 -6.50 -53.64 74.81
N THR A 24 -7.09 -54.68 75.40
CA THR A 24 -8.01 -54.79 76.50
C THR A 24 -7.50 -54.16 77.80
N SER A 25 -8.31 -53.40 78.54
CA SER A 25 -8.58 -53.72 79.94
C SER A 25 -9.55 -52.75 80.63
N ALA A 26 -10.62 -53.29 81.11
CA ALA A 26 -11.50 -53.00 82.21
C ALA A 26 -11.15 -51.78 83.16
N ASN A 27 -12.06 -50.92 83.51
CA ASN A 27 -12.91 -51.01 84.73
C ASN A 27 -13.70 -49.68 84.94
N ASP A 28 -14.97 -49.86 85.16
CA ASP A 28 -15.91 -49.17 86.03
C ASP A 28 -15.66 -47.75 86.51
N ASN A 29 -16.53 -46.80 86.06
CA ASN A 29 -17.44 -46.17 87.00
C ASN A 29 -18.56 -45.38 86.34
N VAL A 30 -19.76 -45.74 86.61
CA VAL A 30 -20.98 -45.11 86.26
C VAL A 30 -21.06 -43.72 86.90
N SER A 31 -21.16 -42.67 86.13
CA SER A 31 -21.84 -41.45 86.51
C SER A 31 -22.67 -41.01 85.29
N SER A 32 -23.97 -41.20 85.45
CA SER A 32 -24.97 -40.78 84.50
C SER A 32 -25.10 -39.24 84.58
N ALA A 33 -24.39 -38.59 83.64
CA ALA A 33 -24.76 -37.21 83.25
C ALA A 33 -25.21 -37.32 81.79
N ARG A 34 -26.51 -37.21 81.59
CA ARG A 34 -27.12 -37.04 80.27
C ARG A 34 -26.55 -35.74 79.73
N PRO A 35 -25.85 -35.73 78.61
CA PRO A 35 -25.44 -34.48 77.97
C PRO A 35 -26.71 -33.76 77.53
N GLU A 36 -26.83 -32.52 77.95
CA GLU A 36 -27.84 -31.64 77.45
C GLU A 36 -27.70 -31.56 75.89
N PRO A 37 -28.81 -31.57 75.14
CA PRO A 37 -28.72 -31.38 73.68
C PRO A 37 -28.12 -29.98 73.41
N THR A 38 -26.89 -29.94 72.95
CA THR A 38 -26.29 -28.74 72.42
C THR A 38 -27.19 -28.23 71.31
N ALA A 39 -27.80 -27.06 71.54
CA ALA A 39 -28.64 -26.45 70.53
C ALA A 39 -27.84 -26.36 69.21
N PHE A 40 -28.33 -26.95 68.16
CA PHE A 40 -27.79 -26.86 66.81
C PHE A 40 -27.86 -25.37 66.45
N VAL A 41 -26.75 -24.67 66.43
CA VAL A 41 -26.63 -23.31 65.87
C VAL A 41 -26.36 -23.49 64.39
N PRO A 42 -27.30 -23.14 63.50
CA PRO A 42 -27.08 -23.23 62.08
C PRO A 42 -25.98 -22.25 61.70
N THR A 43 -24.84 -22.75 61.26
CA THR A 43 -23.79 -21.92 60.64
C THR A 43 -24.32 -21.41 59.29
N PRO A 44 -24.18 -20.13 59.00
CA PRO A 44 -24.59 -19.58 57.75
C PRO A 44 -23.92 -20.31 56.58
N PHE A 45 -24.64 -20.54 55.49
CA PHE A 45 -24.19 -21.36 54.35
C PHE A 45 -22.88 -20.81 53.73
N ASP A 46 -22.71 -19.52 53.74
CA ASP A 46 -21.52 -18.77 53.29
C ASP A 46 -20.28 -18.99 54.17
N GLU A 47 -20.44 -19.37 55.43
CA GLU A 47 -19.34 -19.72 56.32
C GLU A 47 -18.87 -21.18 56.15
N VAL A 48 -19.79 -22.07 55.65
CA VAL A 48 -19.51 -23.49 55.38
C VAL A 48 -18.86 -23.70 54.03
N ILE A 49 -19.17 -22.85 53.03
CA ILE A 49 -18.65 -22.97 51.65
C ILE A 49 -18.11 -21.61 51.20
N ASP A 50 -16.82 -21.37 51.40
CA ASP A 50 -16.14 -20.20 50.84
C ASP A 50 -15.84 -20.44 49.34
N ILE A 51 -16.63 -19.80 48.48
CA ILE A 51 -16.45 -19.80 47.01
C ILE A 51 -15.78 -18.54 46.49
N SER A 52 -15.28 -17.69 47.37
CA SER A 52 -14.68 -16.40 47.00
C SER A 52 -13.52 -16.55 46.02
N ASP A 53 -12.65 -17.52 46.24
CA ASP A 53 -11.51 -17.82 45.39
C ASP A 53 -11.95 -18.28 43.97
N LEU A 54 -12.94 -19.14 43.90
CA LEU A 54 -13.48 -19.60 42.58
C LEU A 54 -14.12 -18.45 41.79
N VAL A 55 -14.83 -17.55 42.50
CA VAL A 55 -15.42 -16.37 41.87
C VAL A 55 -14.32 -15.38 41.42
N ALA A 56 -13.29 -15.20 42.22
CA ALA A 56 -12.14 -14.36 41.87
C ALA A 56 -11.37 -14.91 40.65
N GLU A 57 -11.13 -16.22 40.60
CA GLU A 57 -10.48 -16.88 39.49
C GLU A 57 -11.33 -16.77 38.20
N ARG A 58 -12.64 -16.99 38.28
CA ARG A 58 -13.56 -16.82 37.16
C ARG A 58 -13.56 -15.39 36.63
N ARG A 59 -13.57 -14.39 37.49
CA ARG A 59 -13.47 -12.97 37.10
C ARG A 59 -12.14 -12.67 36.42
N ARG A 60 -11.03 -13.22 36.92
CA ARG A 60 -9.70 -13.07 36.32
C ARG A 60 -9.66 -13.69 34.92
N LEU A 61 -10.17 -14.89 34.75
CA LEU A 61 -10.26 -15.58 33.46
C LEU A 61 -11.13 -14.79 32.46
N GLN A 62 -12.28 -14.30 32.92
CA GLN A 62 -13.14 -13.47 32.08
C GLN A 62 -12.47 -12.17 31.62
N ARG A 63 -11.76 -11.48 32.53
CA ARG A 63 -10.99 -10.29 32.16
C ARG A 63 -9.91 -10.60 31.14
N ASN A 64 -9.19 -11.70 31.31
CA ASN A 64 -8.16 -12.11 30.36
C ASN A 64 -8.76 -12.45 28.99
N LEU A 65 -9.88 -13.16 28.95
CA LEU A 65 -10.60 -13.44 27.68
C LEU A 65 -11.09 -12.14 27.00
N TRP A 66 -11.60 -11.19 27.78
CA TRP A 66 -11.99 -9.90 27.26
C TRP A 66 -10.78 -9.10 26.72
N ALA A 67 -9.69 -9.08 27.45
CA ALA A 67 -8.44 -8.45 27.00
C ALA A 67 -7.93 -9.09 25.70
N MET A 68 -7.90 -10.41 25.63
CA MET A 68 -7.51 -11.11 24.39
C MET A 68 -8.44 -10.79 23.22
N ARG A 69 -9.75 -10.72 23.42
CA ARG A 69 -10.70 -10.31 22.38
C ARG A 69 -10.42 -8.90 21.88
N ILE A 70 -10.18 -7.95 22.78
CA ILE A 70 -9.84 -6.58 22.42
C ILE A 70 -8.55 -6.55 21.61
N ILE A 71 -7.50 -7.24 22.06
CA ILE A 71 -6.22 -7.34 21.34
C ILE A 71 -6.44 -7.91 19.94
N THR A 72 -7.22 -8.97 19.82
CA THR A 72 -7.52 -9.59 18.51
C THR A 72 -8.24 -8.61 17.59
N ILE A 73 -9.22 -7.86 18.10
CA ILE A 73 -9.94 -6.84 17.31
C ILE A 73 -8.99 -5.73 16.87
N VAL A 74 -8.14 -5.23 17.78
CA VAL A 74 -7.15 -4.18 17.46
C VAL A 74 -6.18 -4.66 16.39
N LEU A 75 -5.65 -5.88 16.51
CA LEU A 75 -4.76 -6.46 15.51
C LEU A 75 -5.46 -6.66 14.16
N LEU A 76 -6.73 -7.05 14.16
CA LEU A 76 -7.51 -7.17 12.93
C LEU A 76 -7.70 -5.82 12.25
N ILE A 77 -8.05 -4.78 13.00
CA ILE A 77 -8.20 -3.42 12.48
C ILE A 77 -6.85 -2.92 11.92
N ALA A 78 -5.76 -3.14 12.65
CA ALA A 78 -4.42 -2.78 12.19
C ALA A 78 -4.05 -3.51 10.89
N ALA A 79 -4.33 -4.80 10.77
CA ALA A 79 -4.09 -5.57 9.57
C ALA A 79 -4.90 -5.05 8.37
N ILE A 80 -6.18 -4.70 8.57
CA ILE A 80 -7.03 -4.10 7.55
C ILE A 80 -6.49 -2.73 7.13
N ALA A 81 -6.07 -1.89 8.09
CA ALA A 81 -5.50 -0.57 7.81
C ALA A 81 -4.22 -0.68 6.96
N VAL A 82 -3.32 -1.61 7.30
CA VAL A 82 -2.11 -1.87 6.52
C VAL A 82 -2.43 -2.37 5.11
N ALA A 83 -3.43 -3.25 4.97
CA ALA A 83 -3.84 -3.76 3.66
C ALA A 83 -4.53 -2.70 2.79
N CYS A 84 -5.30 -1.78 3.39
CA CYS A 84 -6.00 -0.71 2.68
C CYS A 84 -5.10 0.50 2.37
N PHE A 85 -3.98 0.65 3.07
CA PHE A 85 -3.09 1.80 2.93
C PHE A 85 -2.60 2.03 1.48
N PRO A 86 -2.03 1.02 0.77
CA PRO A 86 -1.59 1.21 -0.61
C PRO A 86 -2.75 1.53 -1.56
N LEU A 87 -3.94 0.98 -1.35
CA LEU A 87 -5.12 1.30 -2.15
C LEU A 87 -5.55 2.77 -1.98
N ALA A 88 -5.45 3.30 -0.76
CA ALA A 88 -5.75 4.69 -0.50
C ALA A 88 -4.76 5.63 -1.19
N LEU A 89 -3.45 5.31 -1.15
CA LEU A 89 -2.42 6.09 -1.86
C LEU A 89 -2.64 6.07 -3.38
N GLN A 90 -2.92 4.91 -3.96
CA GLN A 90 -3.20 4.78 -5.39
C GLN A 90 -4.42 5.63 -5.80
N PHE A 91 -5.49 5.56 -5.01
CA PHE A 91 -6.70 6.34 -5.28
C PHE A 91 -6.46 7.86 -5.24
N GLU A 92 -5.65 8.33 -4.28
CA GLU A 92 -5.29 9.74 -4.19
C GLU A 92 -4.40 10.16 -5.37
N SER A 93 -3.41 9.34 -5.74
CA SER A 93 -2.54 9.58 -6.90
C SER A 93 -3.33 9.64 -8.20
N ASP A 94 -4.23 8.70 -8.45
CA ASP A 94 -5.05 8.67 -9.66
C ASP A 94 -5.94 9.92 -9.76
N ARG A 95 -6.48 10.40 -8.63
CA ARG A 95 -7.25 11.65 -8.60
C ARG A 95 -6.39 12.87 -8.94
N ASN A 96 -5.17 12.94 -8.40
CA ASN A 96 -4.26 14.05 -8.65
C ASN A 96 -3.81 14.06 -10.11
N LEU A 97 -3.48 12.91 -10.69
CA LEU A 97 -3.14 12.76 -12.10
C LEU A 97 -4.30 13.16 -13.02
N ALA A 98 -5.52 12.69 -12.71
CA ALA A 98 -6.72 13.06 -13.46
C ALA A 98 -7.04 14.56 -13.33
N ALA A 99 -6.84 15.17 -12.18
CA ALA A 99 -7.02 16.59 -11.98
C ALA A 99 -6.00 17.40 -12.82
N THR A 100 -4.73 16.98 -12.86
CA THR A 100 -3.70 17.61 -13.68
C THR A 100 -4.05 17.54 -15.15
N THR A 101 -4.47 16.39 -15.66
CA THR A 101 -4.88 16.24 -17.07
C THR A 101 -6.09 17.10 -17.41
N ALA A 102 -7.09 17.17 -16.53
CA ALA A 102 -8.29 18.00 -16.73
C ALA A 102 -7.96 19.50 -16.69
N THR A 103 -7.07 19.93 -15.78
CA THR A 103 -6.63 21.32 -15.69
C THR A 103 -5.88 21.74 -16.95
N THR A 104 -4.94 20.92 -17.41
CA THR A 104 -4.18 21.16 -18.64
C THR A 104 -5.10 21.30 -19.86
N ALA A 105 -6.06 20.39 -20.01
CA ALA A 105 -7.02 20.47 -21.11
C ALA A 105 -7.87 21.73 -21.05
N LYS A 106 -8.29 22.16 -19.86
CA LYS A 106 -9.06 23.39 -19.64
C LYS A 106 -8.24 24.65 -19.93
N GLU A 107 -6.98 24.68 -19.53
CA GLU A 107 -6.07 25.79 -19.82
C GLU A 107 -5.89 25.97 -21.32
N VAL A 108 -5.59 24.91 -22.06
CA VAL A 108 -5.44 24.95 -23.51
C VAL A 108 -6.73 25.38 -24.20
N ALA A 109 -7.89 24.89 -23.74
CA ALA A 109 -9.20 25.28 -24.28
C ALA A 109 -9.50 26.78 -24.05
N GLY A 110 -8.91 27.40 -23.04
CA GLY A 110 -9.03 28.83 -22.75
C GLY A 110 -8.06 29.72 -23.53
N TRP A 111 -7.13 29.17 -24.30
CA TRP A 111 -6.16 29.96 -25.05
C TRP A 111 -6.80 30.68 -26.23
N PRO A 112 -6.40 31.92 -26.49
CA PRO A 112 -6.88 32.65 -27.65
C PRO A 112 -6.40 32.01 -28.96
N TYR A 113 -7.29 31.90 -29.94
CA TYR A 113 -6.91 31.49 -31.30
C TYR A 113 -5.92 32.50 -31.92
N PRO A 114 -4.86 32.08 -32.60
CA PRO A 114 -4.47 30.70 -32.98
C PRO A 114 -3.36 30.07 -32.10
N GLN A 115 -3.21 30.49 -30.86
CA GLN A 115 -2.07 30.15 -29.99
C GLN A 115 -1.76 28.64 -29.93
N ALA A 116 -2.78 27.76 -29.77
CA ALA A 116 -2.58 26.32 -29.72
C ALA A 116 -2.08 25.80 -31.07
N GLU A 117 -2.63 26.29 -32.18
CA GLU A 117 -2.24 25.88 -33.53
C GLU A 117 -0.82 26.33 -33.88
N ASP A 118 -0.42 27.51 -33.44
CA ASP A 118 0.97 28.02 -33.59
C ASP A 118 1.96 27.11 -32.87
N LYS A 119 1.61 26.63 -31.65
CA LYS A 119 2.42 25.70 -30.88
C LYS A 119 2.56 24.34 -31.58
N LEU A 120 1.47 23.83 -32.15
CA LEU A 120 1.48 22.57 -32.93
C LEU A 120 2.32 22.71 -34.20
N THR A 121 2.20 23.85 -34.88
CA THR A 121 2.99 24.15 -36.09
C THR A 121 4.48 24.25 -35.77
N ALA A 122 4.85 24.90 -34.68
CA ALA A 122 6.23 24.97 -34.21
C ALA A 122 6.78 23.58 -33.85
N ALA A 123 5.97 22.74 -33.19
CA ALA A 123 6.34 21.36 -32.85
C ALA A 123 6.54 20.48 -34.09
N ARG A 124 5.68 20.63 -35.11
CA ARG A 124 5.85 19.92 -36.39
C ARG A 124 7.12 20.40 -37.12
N ALA A 125 7.44 21.71 -37.10
CA ALA A 125 8.68 22.22 -37.66
C ALA A 125 9.93 21.69 -36.93
N TYR A 126 9.87 21.57 -35.61
CA TYR A 126 10.92 20.95 -34.82
C TYR A 126 11.13 19.48 -35.20
N ASN A 127 10.06 18.70 -35.35
CA ASN A 127 10.15 17.29 -35.78
C ASN A 127 10.82 17.18 -37.16
N LYS A 128 10.53 18.07 -38.09
CA LYS A 128 11.18 18.12 -39.39
C LYS A 128 12.68 18.42 -39.29
N LYS A 129 13.07 19.41 -38.51
CA LYS A 129 14.46 19.76 -38.21
C LYS A 129 15.20 18.60 -37.55
N LEU A 130 14.54 17.90 -36.60
CA LEU A 130 15.10 16.74 -35.92
C LEU A 130 15.36 15.58 -36.92
N ALA A 131 14.42 15.29 -37.80
CA ALA A 131 14.58 14.28 -38.84
C ALA A 131 15.71 14.61 -39.81
N GLU A 132 15.84 15.86 -40.22
CA GLU A 132 16.91 16.35 -41.10
C GLU A 132 18.29 16.27 -40.44
N SER A 133 18.38 16.40 -39.11
CA SER A 133 19.62 16.26 -38.35
C SER A 133 20.07 14.81 -38.12
N GLY A 134 19.25 13.82 -38.53
CA GLY A 134 19.51 12.41 -38.32
C GLY A 134 19.34 11.91 -36.89
N GLN A 135 18.71 12.69 -36.03
CA GLN A 135 18.43 12.37 -34.63
C GLN A 135 19.68 11.85 -33.87
N PRO A 136 20.74 12.63 -33.78
CA PRO A 136 22.03 12.16 -33.26
C PRO A 136 22.02 11.87 -31.76
N ILE A 137 20.99 12.35 -31.04
CA ILE A 137 20.82 12.19 -29.60
C ILE A 137 19.46 11.56 -29.35
N LEU A 138 19.47 10.33 -28.84
CA LEU A 138 18.27 9.66 -28.35
C LEU A 138 18.32 9.58 -26.83
N GLY A 139 17.38 10.25 -26.21
CA GLY A 139 17.27 10.24 -24.75
C GLY A 139 18.28 11.13 -24.03
N GLU A 140 18.16 11.12 -22.73
CA GLU A 140 19.19 11.63 -21.85
C GLU A 140 20.29 10.56 -21.75
N ALA A 141 21.53 10.99 -21.62
CA ALA A 141 22.69 10.07 -21.63
C ALA A 141 22.70 9.04 -20.49
N VAL A 142 21.59 8.92 -19.74
CA VAL A 142 21.42 8.04 -18.60
C VAL A 142 20.11 7.26 -18.74
N ASP A 143 20.21 5.95 -18.65
CA ASP A 143 19.05 5.06 -18.58
C ASP A 143 18.21 5.41 -17.34
N PRO A 144 16.94 5.85 -17.48
CA PRO A 144 16.09 6.18 -16.33
C PRO A 144 15.86 4.97 -15.40
N PHE A 145 16.15 3.75 -15.87
CA PHE A 145 16.06 2.53 -15.07
C PHE A 145 17.39 2.11 -14.43
N ALA A 146 18.52 2.75 -14.78
CA ALA A 146 19.81 2.46 -14.20
C ALA A 146 19.89 2.77 -12.70
N ALA A 147 19.07 3.71 -12.22
CA ALA A 147 18.97 4.02 -10.78
C ALA A 147 18.50 2.80 -9.94
N ALA A 148 17.65 1.97 -10.48
CA ALA A 148 17.22 0.72 -9.83
C ALA A 148 18.33 -0.33 -9.72
N GLN A 149 19.43 -0.16 -10.46
CA GLN A 149 20.58 -1.06 -10.52
C GLN A 149 21.86 -0.45 -9.89
N GLY A 150 21.75 0.67 -9.18
CA GLY A 150 22.88 1.30 -8.49
C GLY A 150 23.80 2.12 -9.40
N GLY A 151 23.39 2.50 -10.60
CA GLY A 151 24.10 3.40 -11.51
C GLY A 151 24.03 4.87 -11.05
N SER A 152 25.11 5.63 -11.23
CA SER A 152 25.11 7.09 -10.99
C SER A 152 24.19 7.79 -11.97
N GLN A 153 23.15 8.45 -11.47
CA GLN A 153 22.36 9.38 -12.26
C GLN A 153 23.14 10.67 -12.52
N ALA A 154 23.11 11.16 -13.75
CA ALA A 154 23.42 12.57 -14.00
C ALA A 154 22.40 13.41 -13.22
N SER A 155 22.86 14.36 -12.42
CA SER A 155 21.98 15.25 -11.67
C SER A 155 20.98 15.89 -12.62
N GLY A 156 19.68 15.92 -12.23
CA GLY A 156 18.59 16.36 -13.11
C GLY A 156 18.72 17.78 -13.69
N GLU A 157 19.69 18.58 -13.24
CA GLU A 157 20.01 19.90 -13.76
C GLU A 157 20.93 19.86 -15.00
N ASP A 158 21.66 18.77 -15.20
CA ASP A 158 22.63 18.62 -16.30
C ASP A 158 22.08 17.90 -17.53
N SER A 159 20.78 17.55 -17.53
CA SER A 159 20.18 16.82 -18.64
C SER A 159 20.17 17.64 -19.93
N ALA A 160 20.43 16.99 -21.08
CA ALA A 160 20.36 17.62 -22.39
C ALA A 160 18.98 18.20 -22.67
N SER A 161 17.93 17.52 -22.20
CA SER A 161 16.53 17.94 -22.27
C SER A 161 16.31 19.31 -21.58
N LYS A 162 16.84 19.53 -20.37
CA LYS A 162 16.68 20.80 -19.64
C LYS A 162 17.48 21.93 -20.26
N LYS A 163 18.59 21.65 -20.92
CA LYS A 163 19.45 22.63 -21.60
C LYS A 163 18.88 23.12 -22.94
N ASP A 164 18.09 22.30 -23.63
CA ASP A 164 17.43 22.66 -24.89
C ASP A 164 16.19 23.52 -24.62
N LYS A 165 16.41 24.82 -24.67
CA LYS A 165 15.34 25.83 -24.45
C LYS A 165 14.26 25.76 -25.53
N GLU A 166 14.65 25.45 -26.80
CA GLU A 166 13.69 25.29 -27.89
C GLU A 166 12.73 24.13 -27.55
N TYR A 167 13.25 22.95 -27.24
CA TYR A 167 12.47 21.79 -26.82
C TYR A 167 11.57 22.10 -25.64
N GLN A 168 12.11 22.69 -24.57
CA GLN A 168 11.35 23.03 -23.34
C GLN A 168 10.21 24.05 -23.57
N SER A 169 10.29 24.88 -24.61
CA SER A 169 9.24 25.82 -24.93
C SER A 169 8.10 25.28 -25.78
N LEU A 170 8.37 24.16 -26.47
CA LEU A 170 7.40 23.50 -27.36
C LEU A 170 6.38 22.70 -26.56
N LEU A 171 5.13 22.72 -26.97
CA LEU A 171 4.01 22.00 -26.35
C LEU A 171 3.89 22.25 -24.82
N ASN A 172 4.48 23.31 -24.29
CA ASN A 172 4.43 23.62 -22.88
C ASN A 172 3.11 24.33 -22.56
N THR A 173 2.25 23.69 -21.77
CA THR A 173 0.96 24.25 -21.31
C THR A 173 1.06 25.05 -20.02
N GLY A 174 2.27 25.17 -19.46
CA GLY A 174 2.54 25.60 -18.10
C GLY A 174 3.03 24.40 -17.27
N ASN A 175 3.73 24.62 -16.20
CA ASN A 175 4.20 23.57 -15.29
C ASN A 175 4.94 22.37 -15.94
N GLY A 176 5.47 22.52 -17.17
CA GLY A 176 6.21 21.47 -17.89
C GLY A 176 5.34 20.36 -18.51
N VAL A 177 4.03 20.44 -18.40
CA VAL A 177 3.11 19.47 -19.02
C VAL A 177 3.03 19.71 -20.52
N MET A 178 3.29 18.67 -21.32
CA MET A 178 3.19 18.69 -22.78
C MET A 178 1.80 18.26 -23.28
N GLY A 179 1.17 17.32 -22.58
CA GLY A 179 -0.09 16.75 -22.96
C GLY A 179 -0.49 15.58 -22.07
N THR A 180 -1.45 14.78 -22.55
CA THR A 180 -1.93 13.59 -21.82
C THR A 180 -1.94 12.35 -22.69
N ILE A 181 -1.62 11.20 -22.10
CA ILE A 181 -1.77 9.88 -22.72
C ILE A 181 -2.93 9.14 -22.08
N LYS A 182 -3.84 8.60 -22.91
CA LYS A 182 -5.01 7.85 -22.47
C LYS A 182 -5.04 6.48 -23.11
N VAL A 183 -5.11 5.43 -22.28
CA VAL A 183 -5.36 4.06 -22.72
C VAL A 183 -6.63 3.58 -22.01
N PRO A 184 -7.83 3.78 -22.62
CA PRO A 184 -9.10 3.61 -21.91
C PRO A 184 -9.33 2.21 -21.34
N LYS A 185 -8.95 1.17 -22.11
CA LYS A 185 -9.13 -0.22 -21.70
C LYS A 185 -8.37 -0.59 -20.43
N GLN A 186 -7.19 0.00 -20.21
CA GLN A 186 -6.37 -0.20 -19.02
C GLN A 186 -6.60 0.86 -17.94
N SER A 187 -7.55 1.79 -18.19
CA SER A 187 -7.83 2.93 -17.30
C SER A 187 -6.61 3.84 -17.06
N ILE A 188 -5.71 3.92 -18.06
CA ILE A 188 -4.55 4.80 -18.00
C ILE A 188 -4.97 6.19 -18.49
N ASN A 189 -4.68 7.21 -17.70
CA ASN A 189 -4.87 8.62 -18.04
C ASN A 189 -3.80 9.44 -17.31
N LEU A 190 -2.69 9.72 -18.00
CA LEU A 190 -1.49 10.30 -17.41
C LEU A 190 -1.10 11.60 -18.12
N PRO A 191 -0.74 12.66 -17.39
CA PRO A 191 0.00 13.76 -17.96
C PRO A 191 1.40 13.27 -18.38
N PHE A 192 1.97 13.85 -19.45
CA PHE A 192 3.36 13.62 -19.78
C PHE A 192 4.10 14.95 -19.89
N TYR A 193 5.37 14.88 -19.53
CA TYR A 193 6.24 16.04 -19.32
C TYR A 193 7.44 16.01 -20.26
N HIS A 194 8.16 17.14 -20.36
CA HIS A 194 9.41 17.23 -21.10
C HIS A 194 10.51 16.41 -20.40
N GLY A 195 11.18 15.55 -21.16
CA GLY A 195 12.27 14.72 -20.67
C GLY A 195 11.80 13.56 -19.78
N THR A 196 12.79 12.84 -19.23
CA THR A 196 12.58 11.65 -18.42
C THR A 196 13.27 11.77 -17.05
N SER A 197 13.29 12.99 -16.50
CA SER A 197 13.84 13.23 -15.17
C SER A 197 13.01 12.49 -14.11
N GLU A 198 13.61 12.21 -12.95
CA GLU A 198 12.92 11.57 -11.82
C GLU A 198 11.65 12.32 -11.43
N GLU A 199 11.69 13.66 -11.43
CA GLU A 199 10.54 14.52 -11.13
C GLU A 199 9.40 14.35 -12.14
N ALA A 200 9.74 14.29 -13.44
CA ALA A 200 8.75 14.08 -14.51
C ALA A 200 8.10 12.70 -14.38
N LEU A 201 8.92 11.66 -14.16
CA LEU A 201 8.44 10.29 -14.04
C LEU A 201 7.67 10.03 -12.75
N ALA A 202 7.99 10.74 -11.66
CA ALA A 202 7.22 10.69 -10.42
C ALA A 202 5.83 11.37 -10.57
N SER A 203 5.74 12.40 -11.43
CA SER A 203 4.52 13.18 -11.65
C SER A 203 3.61 12.62 -12.76
N GLY A 204 4.10 11.67 -13.57
CA GLY A 204 3.36 11.12 -14.69
C GLY A 204 4.26 10.32 -15.65
N ALA A 205 4.06 10.55 -16.95
CA ALA A 205 4.94 10.02 -17.98
C ALA A 205 5.92 11.09 -18.47
N GLY A 206 7.01 10.69 -19.11
CA GLY A 206 8.00 11.58 -19.70
C GLY A 206 8.14 11.36 -21.20
N HIS A 207 8.26 12.45 -21.96
CA HIS A 207 8.63 12.36 -23.37
C HIS A 207 10.14 12.21 -23.50
N LEU A 208 10.59 11.16 -24.16
CA LEU A 208 12.02 10.87 -24.33
C LEU A 208 12.66 11.89 -25.27
N TYR A 209 13.58 12.70 -24.75
CA TYR A 209 14.30 13.72 -25.47
C TYR A 209 15.04 13.13 -26.68
N GLY A 210 15.04 13.87 -27.81
CA GLY A 210 15.63 13.41 -29.06
C GLY A 210 14.71 12.54 -29.90
N THR A 211 13.55 12.11 -29.41
CA THR A 211 12.49 11.52 -30.22
C THR A 211 11.54 12.59 -30.75
N SER A 212 10.75 12.29 -31.77
CA SER A 212 9.78 13.24 -32.32
C SER A 212 8.75 13.66 -31.28
N LEU A 213 8.41 14.95 -31.25
CA LEU A 213 7.29 15.44 -30.45
C LEU A 213 5.98 14.75 -30.87
N PRO A 214 5.07 14.43 -29.94
CA PRO A 214 3.89 13.61 -30.19
C PRO A 214 2.74 14.42 -30.83
N VAL A 215 2.99 15.02 -31.98
CA VAL A 215 2.02 15.83 -32.75
C VAL A 215 1.59 15.17 -34.06
N GLY A 216 1.79 13.86 -34.13
CA GLY A 216 1.52 13.11 -35.35
C GLY A 216 2.50 13.42 -36.48
N GLY A 217 2.20 12.94 -37.68
CA GLY A 217 3.00 13.15 -38.87
C GLY A 217 3.59 11.88 -39.41
N LYS A 218 3.82 11.87 -40.75
CA LYS A 218 4.41 10.72 -41.44
C LYS A 218 5.89 10.59 -41.05
N SER A 219 6.31 9.35 -40.79
CA SER A 219 7.70 9.04 -40.44
C SER A 219 8.21 9.71 -39.15
N THR A 220 7.32 10.01 -38.21
CA THR A 220 7.67 10.46 -36.89
C THR A 220 7.64 9.30 -35.89
N HIS A 221 8.57 9.31 -34.93
CA HIS A 221 8.63 8.34 -33.86
C HIS A 221 8.73 9.04 -32.53
N SER A 222 7.67 9.06 -31.75
CA SER A 222 7.61 9.65 -30.42
C SER A 222 7.63 8.58 -29.34
N VAL A 223 8.45 8.77 -28.31
CA VAL A 223 8.55 7.85 -27.19
C VAL A 223 8.07 8.52 -25.91
N ILE A 224 7.06 7.94 -25.30
CA ILE A 224 6.57 8.36 -23.99
C ILE A 224 6.82 7.19 -23.03
N THR A 225 7.55 7.45 -21.95
CA THR A 225 7.93 6.46 -20.95
C THR A 225 7.37 6.83 -19.57
N GLY A 226 7.23 5.85 -18.70
CA GLY A 226 6.76 6.07 -17.33
C GLY A 226 7.01 4.86 -16.46
N HIS A 227 6.85 5.06 -15.16
CA HIS A 227 7.05 4.00 -14.19
C HIS A 227 6.03 2.86 -14.35
N ARG A 228 6.48 1.66 -14.01
CA ARG A 228 5.67 0.48 -13.84
C ARG A 228 5.85 -0.05 -12.42
N GLY A 229 4.74 -0.34 -11.74
CA GLY A 229 4.79 -1.02 -10.44
C GLY A 229 5.13 -0.11 -9.25
N LEU A 230 4.81 1.19 -9.31
CA LEU A 230 4.88 2.04 -8.12
C LEU A 230 3.74 1.66 -7.15
N VAL A 231 4.08 1.62 -5.86
CA VAL A 231 3.10 1.34 -4.80
C VAL A 231 2.03 2.42 -4.72
N GLU A 232 2.43 3.67 -5.00
CA GLU A 232 1.61 4.87 -4.84
C GLU A 232 0.81 5.23 -6.10
N ALA A 233 1.21 4.72 -7.27
CA ALA A 233 0.55 5.03 -8.55
C ALA A 233 0.64 3.88 -9.53
N LEU A 234 -0.47 3.56 -10.18
CA LEU A 234 -0.51 2.48 -11.18
C LEU A 234 0.25 2.83 -12.47
N MET A 235 0.23 4.10 -12.87
CA MET A 235 0.88 4.61 -14.09
C MET A 235 0.78 3.64 -15.29
N PHE A 236 1.90 3.08 -15.79
CA PHE A 236 1.92 2.11 -16.88
C PHE A 236 1.93 0.64 -16.42
N THR A 237 1.57 0.36 -15.16
CA THR A 237 1.57 -1.01 -14.61
C THR A 237 0.77 -2.00 -15.46
N ARG A 238 -0.34 -1.57 -16.05
CA ARG A 238 -1.21 -2.42 -16.86
C ARG A 238 -0.96 -2.32 -18.39
N LEU A 239 0.15 -1.70 -18.78
CA LEU A 239 0.45 -1.52 -20.22
C LEU A 239 0.72 -2.86 -20.94
N ASP A 240 1.17 -3.88 -20.21
CA ASP A 240 1.35 -5.25 -20.72
C ASP A 240 0.03 -5.99 -21.02
N GLU A 241 -1.10 -5.47 -20.59
CA GLU A 241 -2.42 -6.00 -20.93
C GLU A 241 -2.93 -5.50 -22.30
N VAL A 242 -2.24 -4.52 -22.92
CA VAL A 242 -2.60 -3.98 -24.24
C VAL A 242 -2.36 -5.04 -25.30
N LYS A 243 -3.32 -5.18 -26.21
CA LYS A 243 -3.30 -6.16 -27.31
C LYS A 243 -3.41 -5.43 -28.65
N GLU A 244 -3.01 -6.14 -29.70
CA GLU A 244 -3.23 -5.67 -31.07
C GLU A 244 -4.72 -5.38 -31.31
N GLY A 245 -5.00 -4.17 -31.83
CA GLY A 245 -6.35 -3.65 -32.01
C GLY A 245 -6.89 -2.82 -30.86
N ASP A 246 -6.15 -2.69 -29.74
CA ASP A 246 -6.50 -1.74 -28.68
C ASP A 246 -6.07 -0.33 -29.08
N PHE A 247 -6.83 0.66 -28.65
CA PHE A 247 -6.59 2.06 -28.96
C PHE A 247 -6.02 2.83 -27.78
N PHE A 248 -5.12 3.76 -28.08
CA PHE A 248 -4.72 4.80 -27.14
C PHE A 248 -4.76 6.18 -27.79
N TYR A 249 -4.81 7.21 -26.99
CA TYR A 249 -4.93 8.58 -27.44
C TYR A 249 -3.86 9.46 -26.81
N ILE A 250 -3.34 10.37 -27.61
CA ILE A 250 -2.47 11.46 -27.17
C ILE A 250 -3.24 12.76 -27.36
N GLU A 251 -3.41 13.50 -26.29
CA GLU A 251 -4.01 14.84 -26.30
C GLU A 251 -2.94 15.89 -26.11
N VAL A 252 -2.73 16.75 -27.10
CA VAL A 252 -1.76 17.85 -27.07
C VAL A 252 -2.38 19.09 -27.67
N MET A 253 -2.23 20.25 -27.01
CA MET A 253 -2.69 21.55 -27.50
C MET A 253 -4.14 21.54 -28.04
N GLY A 254 -5.03 20.77 -27.41
CA GLY A 254 -6.42 20.63 -27.82
C GLY A 254 -6.67 19.65 -28.98
N GLU A 255 -5.64 19.12 -29.63
CA GLU A 255 -5.78 18.02 -30.61
C GLU A 255 -5.78 16.65 -29.89
N THR A 256 -6.60 15.73 -30.40
CA THR A 256 -6.61 14.32 -29.96
C THR A 256 -6.12 13.44 -31.12
N LEU A 257 -5.02 12.76 -30.90
CA LEU A 257 -4.42 11.83 -31.85
C LEU A 257 -4.70 10.40 -31.40
N GLY A 258 -5.34 9.61 -32.25
CA GLY A 258 -5.65 8.21 -31.98
C GLY A 258 -4.60 7.29 -32.63
N TYR A 259 -4.21 6.27 -31.88
CA TYR A 259 -3.25 5.24 -32.30
C TYR A 259 -3.78 3.85 -32.04
#